data_1e8cee4c3a8bc3fa6d99664dba350c8e
#
_entry.id   1e8cee4c3a8bc3fa6d99664dba350c8e
#
_cell.length_a   1.000
_cell.length_b   1.000
_cell.length_c   1.000
_cell.angle_alpha   90.00
_cell.angle_beta   90.00
_cell.angle_gamma   90.00
#
_symmetry.space_group_name_H-M   'P 1'
#
loop_
_entity.id
_entity.type
_entity.pdbx_description
1 polymer ?
#
loop_
_entity_poly.entity_id
_entity_poly.type
_entity_poly.pdbx_seq_one_letter_code
_entity_poly.pdbx_strand_id
1 'polypeptide(L)'
;MGWFENQIEERREADRQLLEDSFVKAAGVVLGHRDAERIGDERIVTKNAIDEILKYYHFKPVEVPESIQEADEQLDYCLRRYGMMRREVELREGWYKDAFGPLLAFREKDGVAVALLPGRFRGYYYNDPASGKQVRIDSKTAASFRKTAECFYKPLPQKKLTVKDLLLYTNSCFSMSDTVLRIASMLAVTVVGMMLPRLTKALTGPVLASGSTGSLIGIAVCIVCVQISLQMITSVSGMLSKRIELKTSLGVQASMMMRIMSLPTSFFRKYSPGELKSRAMSVNQLCAVMLGIVMTTSLSSLMSLLYVPQIFRFARMLVIPSLVIILITVAFSTMSTLVQVGLIRKRMDVEARESGMSYAMISGVQKIKLAGAEKRMFARWLDLYSEDAALTYDPPLFIKINTVISTAISLISTIVLYFLAIKSGMDQSSYMAFMSAYGLVMGAFTAMSGVALQAAQVKPMLEMAEPFLNAVPETSEAKEIVTDITGAVELDHVSFRYSDDTPLIL
;
A
#
# COMPACT_ATOMS: atom_id res chain seq x y z
N MET A 1 -40.59 12.25 -43.78
CA MET A 1 -41.58 12.48 -42.71
C MET A 1 -41.38 11.53 -41.51
N GLY A 2 -40.78 10.38 -41.70
CA GLY A 2 -40.64 9.39 -40.60
C GLY A 2 -39.68 9.75 -39.42
N TRP A 3 -38.70 10.62 -39.62
CA TRP A 3 -37.71 10.90 -38.55
C TRP A 3 -38.30 11.77 -37.42
N PHE A 4 -39.19 12.71 -37.75
CA PHE A 4 -39.88 13.53 -36.73
C PHE A 4 -40.95 12.75 -35.97
N GLU A 5 -41.61 11.78 -36.59
CA GLU A 5 -42.57 10.91 -35.92
C GLU A 5 -41.90 9.98 -34.93
N ASN A 6 -40.77 9.38 -35.28
CA ASN A 6 -40.01 8.55 -34.37
C ASN A 6 -39.48 9.33 -33.12
N GLN A 7 -39.01 10.56 -33.30
CA GLN A 7 -38.57 11.38 -32.17
C GLN A 7 -39.73 11.79 -31.24
N ILE A 8 -40.93 11.96 -31.79
CA ILE A 8 -42.12 12.28 -30.99
C ILE A 8 -42.59 11.04 -30.20
N GLU A 9 -42.47 9.86 -30.80
CA GLU A 9 -42.80 8.60 -30.14
C GLU A 9 -41.78 8.28 -29.02
N GLU A 10 -40.48 8.38 -29.28
CA GLU A 10 -39.46 8.23 -28.28
C GLU A 10 -39.58 9.20 -27.11
N ARG A 11 -39.92 10.48 -27.37
CA ARG A 11 -40.20 11.43 -26.30
C ARG A 11 -41.47 11.08 -25.51
N ARG A 12 -42.51 10.61 -26.16
CA ARG A 12 -43.75 10.19 -25.48
C ARG A 12 -43.52 8.96 -24.61
N GLU A 13 -42.69 8.01 -25.05
CA GLU A 13 -42.31 6.85 -24.25
C GLU A 13 -41.47 7.25 -23.06
N ALA A 14 -40.43 8.10 -23.25
CA ALA A 14 -39.62 8.63 -22.17
C ALA A 14 -40.43 9.44 -21.14
N ASP A 15 -41.36 10.30 -21.60
CA ASP A 15 -42.23 11.06 -20.71
C ASP A 15 -43.21 10.15 -19.95
N ARG A 16 -43.68 9.06 -20.57
CA ARG A 16 -44.56 8.08 -19.95
C ARG A 16 -43.81 7.29 -18.85
N GLN A 17 -42.58 6.90 -19.11
CA GLN A 17 -41.73 6.19 -18.13
C GLN A 17 -41.38 7.12 -16.97
N LEU A 18 -41.02 8.37 -17.23
CA LEU A 18 -40.77 9.39 -16.20
C LEU A 18 -42.01 9.64 -15.32
N LEU A 19 -43.19 9.59 -15.91
CA LEU A 19 -44.47 9.75 -15.20
C LEU A 19 -44.76 8.51 -14.34
N GLU A 20 -44.55 7.29 -14.87
CA GLU A 20 -44.74 6.04 -14.13
C GLU A 20 -43.74 5.94 -12.95
N ASP A 21 -42.46 6.25 -13.16
CA ASP A 21 -41.43 6.30 -12.11
C ASP A 21 -41.78 7.35 -11.03
N SER A 22 -42.30 8.49 -11.43
CA SER A 22 -42.70 9.55 -10.49
C SER A 22 -43.92 9.14 -9.69
N PHE A 23 -44.86 8.43 -10.31
CA PHE A 23 -46.03 7.86 -9.63
C PHE A 23 -45.66 6.75 -8.64
N VAL A 24 -44.77 5.86 -9.02
CA VAL A 24 -44.27 4.79 -8.15
C VAL A 24 -43.52 5.38 -6.95
N LYS A 25 -42.69 6.41 -7.15
CA LYS A 25 -42.02 7.14 -6.08
C LYS A 25 -43.01 7.88 -5.16
N ALA A 26 -44.00 8.54 -5.72
CA ALA A 26 -45.04 9.24 -4.95
C ALA A 26 -45.90 8.26 -4.15
N ALA A 27 -46.29 7.13 -4.74
CA ALA A 27 -47.04 6.07 -4.06
C ALA A 27 -46.22 5.44 -2.90
N GLY A 28 -44.93 5.24 -3.08
CA GLY A 28 -44.00 4.74 -2.04
C GLY A 28 -43.91 5.71 -0.85
N VAL A 29 -43.92 7.01 -1.10
CA VAL A 29 -43.92 8.05 -0.05
C VAL A 29 -45.24 8.10 0.71
N VAL A 30 -46.35 7.98 0.00
CA VAL A 30 -47.71 8.07 0.58
C VAL A 30 -48.08 6.82 1.37
N LEU A 31 -47.68 5.65 0.92
CA LEU A 31 -47.96 4.35 1.57
C LEU A 31 -47.02 4.01 2.72
N GLY A 32 -45.96 4.81 2.93
CA GLY A 32 -44.99 4.55 3.97
C GLY A 32 -44.20 3.24 3.76
N HIS A 33 -44.39 2.59 2.65
CA HIS A 33 -43.73 1.35 2.26
C HIS A 33 -42.85 1.59 1.03
N ARG A 34 -41.53 1.40 1.18
CA ARG A 34 -40.62 1.25 0.04
C ARG A 34 -40.86 -0.07 -0.74
N ASP A 35 -41.97 -0.74 -0.48
CA ASP A 35 -42.37 -1.98 -1.15
C ASP A 35 -42.76 -1.77 -2.63
N ALA A 36 -43.03 -0.55 -3.06
CA ALA A 36 -43.26 -0.25 -4.47
C ALA A 36 -41.96 -0.40 -5.32
N GLU A 37 -40.80 -0.22 -4.71
CA GLU A 37 -39.49 -0.56 -5.36
C GLU A 37 -39.23 -2.07 -5.41
N ARG A 38 -39.99 -2.87 -4.66
CA ARG A 38 -39.93 -4.34 -4.64
C ARG A 38 -40.60 -5.00 -5.83
N ILE A 39 -41.56 -4.31 -6.43
CA ILE A 39 -42.27 -4.77 -7.63
C ILE A 39 -41.48 -4.42 -8.89
N GLY A 40 -40.53 -3.54 -8.77
CA GLY A 40 -39.63 -3.15 -9.85
C GLY A 40 -38.41 -4.02 -9.91
N ASP A 41 -38.24 -4.59 -11.00
CA ASP A 41 -37.04 -4.85 -11.74
C ASP A 41 -35.80 -5.15 -10.89
N GLU A 42 -35.36 -6.39 -10.88
CA GLU A 42 -34.07 -6.89 -10.44
C GLU A 42 -32.92 -5.97 -10.91
N ARG A 43 -33.10 -5.32 -12.04
CA ARG A 43 -32.29 -4.28 -12.64
C ARG A 43 -32.07 -3.06 -11.73
N ILE A 44 -33.13 -2.47 -11.15
CA ILE A 44 -33.02 -1.27 -10.30
C ILE A 44 -32.25 -1.58 -9.03
N VAL A 45 -32.50 -2.73 -8.44
CA VAL A 45 -31.85 -3.16 -7.21
C VAL A 45 -30.35 -3.43 -7.46
N THR A 46 -30.02 -4.10 -8.57
CA THR A 46 -28.63 -4.35 -8.96
C THR A 46 -27.92 -3.03 -9.24
N LYS A 47 -28.54 -2.09 -9.95
CA LYS A 47 -28.00 -0.76 -10.20
C LYS A 47 -27.73 0.00 -8.90
N ASN A 48 -28.67 0.00 -7.95
CA ASN A 48 -28.48 0.65 -6.66
C ASN A 48 -27.28 0.06 -5.88
N ALA A 49 -27.11 -1.25 -5.90
CA ALA A 49 -25.97 -1.91 -5.28
C ALA A 49 -24.65 -1.53 -5.96
N ILE A 50 -24.62 -1.44 -7.29
CA ILE A 50 -23.44 -0.99 -8.06
C ILE A 50 -23.12 0.47 -7.71
N ASP A 51 -24.13 1.34 -7.66
CA ASP A 51 -23.99 2.76 -7.33
C ASP A 51 -23.45 2.96 -5.91
N GLU A 52 -23.79 2.10 -4.95
CA GLU A 52 -23.22 2.11 -3.61
C GLU A 52 -21.73 1.76 -3.64
N ILE A 53 -21.32 0.79 -4.46
CA ILE A 53 -19.91 0.41 -4.64
C ILE A 53 -19.14 1.55 -5.30
N LEU A 54 -19.68 2.19 -6.33
CA LEU A 54 -19.07 3.34 -6.98
C LEU A 54 -18.92 4.52 -6.01
N LYS A 55 -19.95 4.83 -5.22
CA LYS A 55 -19.91 5.86 -4.18
C LYS A 55 -18.85 5.57 -3.11
N TYR A 56 -18.67 4.31 -2.72
CA TYR A 56 -17.63 3.91 -1.78
C TYR A 56 -16.23 4.28 -2.31
N TYR A 57 -15.99 4.12 -3.61
CA TYR A 57 -14.74 4.53 -4.25
C TYR A 57 -14.68 6.00 -4.67
N HIS A 58 -15.71 6.79 -4.34
CA HIS A 58 -15.88 8.21 -4.70
C HIS A 58 -16.06 8.46 -6.19
N PHE A 59 -16.62 7.50 -6.92
CA PHE A 59 -17.05 7.67 -8.30
C PHE A 59 -18.50 8.14 -8.36
N LYS A 60 -18.84 8.80 -9.47
CA LYS A 60 -20.23 9.21 -9.73
C LYS A 60 -21.05 8.01 -10.20
N PRO A 61 -22.33 7.90 -9.84
CA PRO A 61 -23.24 6.93 -10.44
C PRO A 61 -23.25 7.06 -11.96
N VAL A 62 -23.40 5.92 -12.66
CA VAL A 62 -23.47 5.86 -14.11
C VAL A 62 -24.92 5.55 -14.51
N GLU A 63 -25.50 6.32 -15.42
CA GLU A 63 -26.78 5.99 -16.01
C GLU A 63 -26.60 4.85 -16.99
N VAL A 64 -27.40 3.80 -16.82
CA VAL A 64 -27.37 2.59 -17.67
C VAL A 64 -28.47 2.71 -18.70
N PRO A 65 -28.17 2.58 -20.01
CA PRO A 65 -29.17 2.58 -21.06
C PRO A 65 -30.22 1.47 -20.85
N GLU A 66 -31.46 1.73 -21.27
CA GLU A 66 -32.58 0.78 -21.11
C GLU A 66 -32.44 -0.48 -21.94
N SER A 67 -31.63 -0.43 -23.01
CA SER A 67 -31.29 -1.58 -23.84
C SER A 67 -30.55 -2.69 -23.09
N ILE A 68 -29.86 -2.35 -21.97
CA ILE A 68 -29.09 -3.31 -21.18
C ILE A 68 -29.97 -3.84 -20.04
N GLN A 69 -30.42 -5.09 -20.18
CA GLN A 69 -31.33 -5.72 -19.21
C GLN A 69 -30.63 -6.68 -18.24
N GLU A 70 -29.57 -7.36 -18.67
CA GLU A 70 -28.86 -8.33 -17.84
C GLU A 70 -28.02 -7.66 -16.76
N ALA A 71 -28.07 -8.19 -15.51
CA ALA A 71 -27.35 -7.67 -14.36
C ALA A 71 -25.82 -7.64 -14.59
N ASP A 72 -25.28 -8.65 -15.24
CA ASP A 72 -23.87 -8.73 -15.58
C ASP A 72 -23.43 -7.69 -16.61
N GLU A 73 -24.26 -7.43 -17.62
CA GLU A 73 -24.00 -6.39 -18.63
C GLU A 73 -24.08 -4.97 -18.01
N GLN A 74 -25.04 -4.74 -17.11
CA GLN A 74 -25.14 -3.48 -16.37
C GLN A 74 -23.90 -3.23 -15.53
N LEU A 75 -23.43 -4.26 -14.84
CA LEU A 75 -22.23 -4.20 -14.04
C LEU A 75 -21.03 -3.86 -14.91
N ASP A 76 -20.82 -4.58 -16.00
CA ASP A 76 -19.69 -4.36 -16.92
C ASP A 76 -19.75 -2.96 -17.57
N TYR A 77 -20.95 -2.47 -17.94
CA TYR A 77 -21.13 -1.12 -18.45
C TYR A 77 -20.70 -0.04 -17.44
N CYS A 78 -21.18 -0.16 -16.19
CA CYS A 78 -20.83 0.79 -15.13
C CYS A 78 -19.33 0.76 -14.80
N LEU A 79 -18.72 -0.41 -14.79
CA LEU A 79 -17.30 -0.59 -14.46
C LEU A 79 -16.37 -0.10 -15.58
N ARG A 80 -16.76 -0.31 -16.84
CA ARG A 80 -15.96 0.06 -18.03
C ARG A 80 -15.61 1.53 -18.07
N ARG A 81 -16.55 2.42 -17.69
CA ARG A 81 -16.35 3.87 -17.66
C ARG A 81 -15.16 4.29 -16.79
N TYR A 82 -14.96 3.59 -15.67
CA TYR A 82 -13.89 3.88 -14.71
C TYR A 82 -12.67 2.98 -14.86
N GLY A 83 -12.67 2.06 -15.83
CA GLY A 83 -11.61 1.08 -15.98
C GLY A 83 -11.50 0.14 -14.78
N MET A 84 -12.61 -0.07 -14.08
CA MET A 84 -12.68 -0.97 -12.93
C MET A 84 -12.91 -2.40 -13.40
N MET A 85 -12.23 -3.35 -12.76
CA MET A 85 -12.41 -4.78 -13.04
C MET A 85 -12.98 -5.49 -11.83
N ARG A 86 -13.72 -6.56 -12.09
CA ARG A 86 -14.32 -7.44 -11.09
C ARG A 86 -13.63 -8.80 -11.08
N ARG A 87 -13.75 -9.49 -9.98
CA ARG A 87 -13.32 -10.89 -9.83
C ARG A 87 -14.27 -11.62 -8.91
N GLU A 88 -14.72 -12.79 -9.32
CA GLU A 88 -15.45 -13.69 -8.45
C GLU A 88 -14.57 -14.21 -7.32
N VAL A 89 -15.11 -14.22 -6.12
CA VAL A 89 -14.45 -14.68 -4.89
C VAL A 89 -15.35 -15.61 -4.11
N GLU A 90 -14.78 -16.64 -3.50
CA GLU A 90 -15.47 -17.54 -2.61
C GLU A 90 -15.50 -16.97 -1.19
N LEU A 91 -16.69 -16.87 -0.60
CA LEU A 91 -16.93 -16.41 0.77
C LEU A 91 -16.73 -17.56 1.76
N ARG A 92 -15.50 -17.74 2.25
CA ARG A 92 -15.16 -18.78 3.24
C ARG A 92 -15.62 -18.40 4.64
N GLU A 93 -15.65 -19.36 5.57
CA GLU A 93 -16.02 -19.08 6.95
C GLU A 93 -15.26 -17.92 7.57
N GLY A 94 -15.99 -16.99 8.19
CA GLY A 94 -15.39 -15.82 8.84
C GLY A 94 -14.98 -14.67 7.91
N TRP A 95 -15.26 -14.73 6.61
CA TRP A 95 -14.94 -13.68 5.61
C TRP A 95 -15.38 -12.28 6.05
N TYR A 96 -16.52 -12.18 6.73
CA TYR A 96 -17.11 -10.91 7.18
C TYR A 96 -16.30 -10.20 8.28
N LYS A 97 -15.34 -10.87 8.91
CA LYS A 97 -14.51 -10.32 10.00
C LYS A 97 -13.42 -9.38 9.50
N ASP A 98 -12.92 -9.61 8.30
CA ASP A 98 -11.80 -8.86 7.71
C ASP A 98 -12.17 -8.31 6.33
N ALA A 99 -12.59 -7.04 6.30
CA ALA A 99 -12.96 -6.37 5.07
C ALA A 99 -11.71 -5.89 4.31
N PHE A 100 -11.65 -6.22 3.02
CA PHE A 100 -10.59 -5.74 2.12
C PHE A 100 -11.09 -4.66 1.16
N GLY A 101 -12.29 -4.81 0.61
CA GLY A 101 -12.92 -3.88 -0.33
C GLY A 101 -14.41 -4.17 -0.42
N PRO A 102 -15.18 -3.40 -1.18
CA PRO A 102 -16.60 -3.66 -1.39
C PRO A 102 -16.78 -4.96 -2.16
N LEU A 103 -17.83 -5.69 -1.86
CA LEU A 103 -18.26 -6.89 -2.54
C LEU A 103 -19.70 -6.72 -3.04
N LEU A 104 -20.01 -7.27 -4.20
CA LEU A 104 -21.38 -7.48 -4.65
C LEU A 104 -21.73 -8.94 -4.36
N ALA A 105 -22.66 -9.16 -3.46
CA ALA A 105 -23.14 -10.49 -3.11
C ALA A 105 -24.61 -10.65 -3.42
N PHE A 106 -25.03 -11.87 -3.66
CA PHE A 106 -26.41 -12.20 -3.92
C PHE A 106 -27.02 -12.91 -2.70
N ARG A 107 -28.19 -12.48 -2.27
CA ARG A 107 -28.91 -13.12 -1.18
C ARG A 107 -29.45 -14.45 -1.67
N GLU A 108 -29.32 -15.51 -0.86
CA GLU A 108 -29.67 -16.88 -1.27
C GLU A 108 -31.18 -17.09 -1.43
N LYS A 109 -32.01 -16.35 -0.66
CA LYS A 109 -33.47 -16.53 -0.64
C LYS A 109 -34.19 -15.93 -1.85
N ASP A 110 -33.78 -14.77 -2.30
CA ASP A 110 -34.48 -13.96 -3.28
C ASP A 110 -33.61 -13.55 -4.49
N GLY A 111 -32.33 -13.96 -4.51
CA GLY A 111 -31.40 -13.64 -5.59
C GLY A 111 -31.00 -12.16 -5.66
N VAL A 112 -31.45 -11.32 -4.75
CA VAL A 112 -31.24 -9.87 -4.76
C VAL A 112 -29.77 -9.53 -4.60
N ALA A 113 -29.24 -8.68 -5.49
CA ALA A 113 -27.90 -8.16 -5.43
C ALA A 113 -27.76 -7.11 -4.32
N VAL A 114 -26.75 -7.24 -3.47
CA VAL A 114 -26.51 -6.36 -2.34
C VAL A 114 -25.04 -5.95 -2.27
N ALA A 115 -24.80 -4.65 -2.09
CA ALA A 115 -23.45 -4.13 -1.88
C ALA A 115 -23.01 -4.35 -0.44
N LEU A 116 -21.98 -5.15 -0.24
CA LEU A 116 -21.36 -5.36 1.06
C LEU A 116 -20.18 -4.40 1.18
N LEU A 117 -20.31 -3.39 2.03
CA LEU A 117 -19.34 -2.32 2.18
C LEU A 117 -18.49 -2.52 3.43
N PRO A 118 -17.16 -2.26 3.36
CA PRO A 118 -16.30 -2.31 4.53
C PRO A 118 -16.74 -1.34 5.61
N GLY A 119 -16.92 -1.83 6.82
CA GLY A 119 -17.23 -1.01 7.99
C GLY A 119 -16.06 -0.14 8.42
N ARG A 120 -16.36 1.01 9.04
CA ARG A 120 -15.34 1.99 9.47
C ARG A 120 -14.30 1.42 10.43
N PHE A 121 -14.67 0.46 11.28
CA PHE A 121 -13.78 -0.14 12.27
C PHE A 121 -13.42 -1.59 11.95
N ARG A 122 -14.39 -2.45 11.70
CA ARG A 122 -14.19 -3.88 11.33
C ARG A 122 -15.42 -4.45 10.67
N GLY A 123 -15.19 -5.45 9.79
CA GLY A 123 -16.24 -6.23 9.14
C GLY A 123 -16.95 -5.48 8.03
N TYR A 124 -18.06 -6.06 7.60
CA TYR A 124 -18.89 -5.55 6.53
C TYR A 124 -20.25 -5.09 7.06
N TYR A 125 -20.87 -4.17 6.34
CA TYR A 125 -22.26 -3.82 6.47
C TYR A 125 -22.90 -3.74 5.08
N TYR A 126 -24.21 -3.80 5.02
CA TYR A 126 -24.98 -3.54 3.81
C TYR A 126 -26.21 -2.71 4.14
N ASN A 127 -26.71 -2.01 3.15
CA ASN A 127 -27.99 -1.33 3.24
C ASN A 127 -29.06 -2.32 2.77
N ASP A 128 -29.99 -2.69 3.65
CA ASP A 128 -31.06 -3.61 3.28
C ASP A 128 -32.02 -2.92 2.31
N PRO A 129 -32.16 -3.44 1.08
CA PRO A 129 -33.02 -2.82 0.06
C PRO A 129 -34.46 -2.66 0.51
N ALA A 130 -34.96 -3.56 1.38
CA ALA A 130 -36.34 -3.56 1.85
C ALA A 130 -36.59 -2.50 2.94
N SER A 131 -35.69 -2.35 3.90
CA SER A 131 -35.89 -1.45 5.05
C SER A 131 -35.11 -0.14 4.95
N GLY A 132 -34.15 -0.04 4.02
CA GLY A 132 -33.23 1.08 3.88
C GLY A 132 -32.31 1.30 5.09
N LYS A 133 -32.26 0.35 6.01
CA LYS A 133 -31.43 0.42 7.21
C LYS A 133 -30.09 -0.23 6.96
N GLN A 134 -29.06 0.36 7.57
CA GLN A 134 -27.73 -0.23 7.57
C GLN A 134 -27.68 -1.42 8.54
N VAL A 135 -27.36 -2.60 8.00
CA VAL A 135 -27.25 -3.84 8.76
C VAL A 135 -25.81 -4.30 8.78
N ARG A 136 -25.26 -4.54 9.98
CA ARG A 136 -23.92 -5.12 10.14
C ARG A 136 -23.98 -6.61 9.89
N ILE A 137 -22.98 -7.12 9.18
CA ILE A 137 -22.88 -8.55 8.89
C ILE A 137 -22.25 -9.28 10.07
N ASP A 138 -23.00 -10.22 10.61
CA ASP A 138 -22.57 -11.20 11.61
C ASP A 138 -22.60 -12.62 11.03
N SER A 139 -22.32 -13.65 11.86
CA SER A 139 -22.30 -15.05 11.43
C SER A 139 -23.65 -15.54 10.88
N LYS A 140 -24.77 -15.01 11.41
CA LYS A 140 -26.11 -15.41 10.96
C LYS A 140 -26.48 -14.75 9.64
N THR A 141 -26.19 -13.46 9.53
CA THR A 141 -26.44 -12.68 8.31
C THR A 141 -25.52 -13.11 7.16
N ALA A 142 -24.27 -13.46 7.47
CA ALA A 142 -23.33 -13.98 6.48
C ALA A 142 -23.80 -15.28 5.80
N ALA A 143 -24.52 -16.15 6.55
CA ALA A 143 -25.10 -17.38 6.03
C ALA A 143 -26.28 -17.16 5.08
N SER A 144 -26.84 -15.95 4.99
CA SER A 144 -27.94 -15.63 4.07
C SER A 144 -27.48 -15.23 2.66
N PHE A 145 -26.19 -15.09 2.44
CA PHE A 145 -25.59 -14.78 1.13
C PHE A 145 -25.08 -16.04 0.43
N ARG A 146 -25.06 -16.02 -0.91
CA ARG A 146 -24.42 -17.11 -1.70
C ARG A 146 -22.94 -17.22 -1.33
N LYS A 147 -22.38 -18.39 -1.55
CA LYS A 147 -20.96 -18.66 -1.26
C LYS A 147 -19.99 -17.91 -2.18
N THR A 148 -20.48 -17.33 -3.26
CA THR A 148 -19.71 -16.54 -4.22
C THR A 148 -20.16 -15.08 -4.19
N ALA A 149 -19.22 -14.16 -4.41
CA ALA A 149 -19.46 -12.73 -4.51
C ALA A 149 -18.46 -12.11 -5.50
N GLU A 150 -18.82 -10.96 -6.07
CA GLU A 150 -17.91 -10.19 -6.91
C GLU A 150 -17.11 -9.19 -6.09
N CYS A 151 -15.79 -9.23 -6.23
CA CYS A 151 -14.84 -8.31 -5.57
C CYS A 151 -14.37 -7.26 -6.56
N PHE A 152 -14.27 -6.01 -6.10
CA PHE A 152 -13.87 -4.87 -6.90
C PHE A 152 -12.57 -4.28 -6.39
N TYR A 153 -11.72 -3.84 -7.33
CA TYR A 153 -10.49 -3.14 -7.01
C TYR A 153 -10.59 -1.70 -7.51
N LYS A 154 -10.17 -0.77 -6.67
CA LYS A 154 -10.11 0.64 -7.06
C LYS A 154 -9.09 0.81 -8.17
N PRO A 155 -9.43 1.39 -9.33
CA PRO A 155 -8.46 1.68 -10.38
C PRO A 155 -7.57 2.86 -9.98
N LEU A 156 -6.38 2.93 -10.58
CA LEU A 156 -5.56 4.14 -10.54
C LEU A 156 -6.23 5.24 -11.38
N PRO A 157 -6.04 6.53 -11.02
CA PRO A 157 -6.60 7.64 -11.80
C PRO A 157 -6.21 7.56 -13.28
N GLN A 158 -7.17 7.79 -14.18
CA GLN A 158 -7.00 7.67 -15.64
C GLN A 158 -6.33 8.92 -16.25
N LYS A 159 -5.27 9.40 -15.61
CA LYS A 159 -4.46 10.55 -16.01
C LYS A 159 -2.97 10.21 -15.89
N LYS A 160 -2.10 11.13 -16.27
CA LYS A 160 -0.68 11.05 -15.90
C LYS A 160 -0.57 11.03 -14.38
N LEU A 161 0.12 10.01 -13.84
CA LEU A 161 0.23 9.79 -12.40
C LEU A 161 1.47 10.51 -11.85
N THR A 162 1.29 11.15 -10.71
CA THR A 162 2.38 11.70 -9.90
C THR A 162 2.66 10.80 -8.70
N VAL A 163 3.82 10.98 -8.08
CA VAL A 163 4.15 10.29 -6.81
C VAL A 163 3.10 10.57 -5.73
N LYS A 164 2.54 11.79 -5.73
CA LYS A 164 1.46 12.18 -4.82
C LYS A 164 0.19 11.35 -5.04
N ASP A 165 -0.18 11.11 -6.30
CA ASP A 165 -1.34 10.27 -6.62
C ASP A 165 -1.15 8.83 -6.14
N LEU A 166 0.08 8.28 -6.27
CA LEU A 166 0.41 6.95 -5.76
C LEU A 166 0.33 6.89 -4.22
N LEU A 167 0.82 7.91 -3.52
CA LEU A 167 0.71 7.98 -2.06
C LEU A 167 -0.74 8.06 -1.60
N LEU A 168 -1.56 8.90 -2.25
CA LEU A 168 -2.99 9.02 -1.96
C LEU A 168 -3.72 7.70 -2.24
N TYR A 169 -3.37 7.04 -3.36
CA TYR A 169 -3.91 5.72 -3.68
C TYR A 169 -3.54 4.68 -2.62
N THR A 170 -2.25 4.60 -2.26
CA THR A 170 -1.73 3.70 -1.23
C THR A 170 -2.47 3.89 0.10
N ASN A 171 -2.69 5.15 0.50
CA ASN A 171 -3.45 5.47 1.72
C ASN A 171 -4.93 5.04 1.64
N SER A 172 -5.50 4.95 0.44
CA SER A 172 -6.89 4.48 0.26
C SER A 172 -7.05 2.96 0.31
N CYS A 173 -5.95 2.19 0.25
CA CYS A 173 -5.97 0.72 0.24
C CYS A 173 -6.20 0.09 1.63
N PHE A 174 -6.03 0.83 2.71
CA PHE A 174 -6.22 0.32 4.07
C PHE A 174 -7.19 1.18 4.88
N SER A 175 -7.78 0.56 5.90
CA SER A 175 -8.80 1.21 6.72
C SER A 175 -8.16 2.16 7.75
N MET A 176 -8.90 3.22 8.12
CA MET A 176 -8.55 4.10 9.23
C MET A 176 -8.34 3.31 10.54
N SER A 177 -9.09 2.22 10.75
CA SER A 177 -8.92 1.36 11.92
C SER A 177 -7.56 0.66 11.96
N ASP A 178 -7.03 0.23 10.79
CA ASP A 178 -5.72 -0.39 10.71
C ASP A 178 -4.63 0.61 11.13
N THR A 179 -4.76 1.87 10.69
CA THR A 179 -3.83 2.96 11.06
C THR A 179 -3.89 3.29 12.54
N VAL A 180 -5.09 3.47 13.10
CA VAL A 180 -5.29 3.78 14.52
C VAL A 180 -4.74 2.65 15.40
N LEU A 181 -5.03 1.41 15.07
CA LEU A 181 -4.54 0.24 15.81
C LEU A 181 -3.01 0.14 15.74
N ARG A 182 -2.43 0.48 14.60
CA ARG A 182 -0.98 0.54 14.40
C ARG A 182 -0.34 1.61 15.30
N ILE A 183 -0.86 2.83 15.29
CA ILE A 183 -0.38 3.91 16.14
C ILE A 183 -0.52 3.55 17.61
N ALA A 184 -1.66 3.00 18.03
CA ALA A 184 -1.91 2.57 19.40
C ALA A 184 -0.93 1.48 19.85
N SER A 185 -0.63 0.49 18.98
CA SER A 185 0.34 -0.55 19.29
C SER A 185 1.77 -0.01 19.45
N MET A 186 2.17 0.96 18.62
CA MET A 186 3.48 1.62 18.73
C MET A 186 3.58 2.45 20.01
N LEU A 187 2.52 3.19 20.33
CA LEU A 187 2.46 3.95 21.58
C LEU A 187 2.57 3.01 22.78
N ALA A 188 1.87 1.87 22.76
CA ALA A 188 1.95 0.86 23.81
C ALA A 188 3.38 0.32 23.97
N VAL A 189 4.08 -0.01 22.86
CA VAL A 189 5.51 -0.39 22.90
C VAL A 189 6.36 0.69 23.57
N THR A 190 6.14 1.94 23.21
CA THR A 190 6.92 3.07 23.77
C THR A 190 6.64 3.24 25.26
N VAL A 191 5.37 3.24 25.67
CA VAL A 191 4.99 3.43 27.09
C VAL A 191 5.51 2.28 27.96
N VAL A 192 5.36 1.04 27.52
CA VAL A 192 5.89 -0.13 28.24
C VAL A 192 7.42 -0.09 28.25
N GLY A 193 8.05 0.28 27.13
CA GLY A 193 9.50 0.47 27.02
C GLY A 193 10.07 1.49 28.01
N MET A 194 9.29 2.55 28.31
CA MET A 194 9.68 3.56 29.31
C MET A 194 9.75 3.01 30.74
N MET A 195 9.20 1.84 31.01
CA MET A 195 9.31 1.19 32.31
C MET A 195 10.71 0.60 32.54
N LEU A 196 11.39 0.15 31.48
CA LEU A 196 12.66 -0.54 31.58
C LEU A 196 13.75 0.29 32.26
N PRO A 197 14.03 1.57 31.90
CA PRO A 197 15.01 2.39 32.61
C PRO A 197 14.65 2.62 34.09
N ARG A 198 13.36 2.72 34.42
CA ARG A 198 12.90 2.90 35.82
C ARG A 198 13.15 1.62 36.62
N LEU A 199 12.84 0.45 36.08
CA LEU A 199 13.09 -0.83 36.72
C LEU A 199 14.60 -1.09 36.89
N THR A 200 15.41 -0.74 35.88
CA THR A 200 16.89 -0.78 35.98
C THR A 200 17.39 0.09 37.11
N LYS A 201 16.87 1.29 37.28
CA LYS A 201 17.21 2.16 38.40
C LYS A 201 16.84 1.57 39.76
N ALA A 202 15.65 0.99 39.85
CA ALA A 202 15.18 0.36 41.10
C ALA A 202 16.02 -0.90 41.42
N LEU A 203 16.40 -1.68 40.42
CA LEU A 203 17.25 -2.85 40.58
C LEU A 203 18.63 -2.50 41.10
N THR A 204 19.31 -1.56 40.43
CA THR A 204 20.72 -1.20 40.70
C THR A 204 20.88 -0.23 41.89
N GLY A 205 19.80 0.40 42.35
CA GLY A 205 19.79 1.30 43.52
C GLY A 205 19.23 0.60 44.77
N PRO A 206 17.97 0.88 45.15
CA PRO A 206 17.45 0.45 46.43
C PRO A 206 17.40 -1.07 46.63
N VAL A 207 17.19 -1.85 45.58
CA VAL A 207 17.12 -3.32 45.70
C VAL A 207 18.48 -3.92 45.97
N LEU A 208 19.50 -3.51 45.22
CA LEU A 208 20.86 -3.96 45.42
C LEU A 208 21.40 -3.51 46.80
N ALA A 209 21.10 -2.26 47.20
CA ALA A 209 21.50 -1.73 48.48
C ALA A 209 20.83 -2.41 49.69
N SER A 210 19.62 -2.96 49.50
CA SER A 210 18.90 -3.68 50.57
C SER A 210 19.47 -5.05 50.89
N GLY A 211 20.27 -5.66 50.01
CA GLY A 211 20.80 -7.02 50.13
C GLY A 211 19.73 -8.12 50.17
N SER A 212 18.45 -7.78 49.94
CA SER A 212 17.33 -8.70 50.00
C SER A 212 17.24 -9.55 48.71
N THR A 213 17.48 -10.84 48.82
CA THR A 213 17.33 -11.79 47.69
C THR A 213 15.88 -11.84 47.17
N GLY A 214 14.88 -11.73 48.03
CA GLY A 214 13.47 -11.73 47.64
C GLY A 214 13.13 -10.52 46.78
N SER A 215 13.61 -9.30 47.16
CA SER A 215 13.42 -8.08 46.35
C SER A 215 14.14 -8.16 45.03
N LEU A 216 15.35 -8.75 44.99
CA LEU A 216 16.11 -8.97 43.76
C LEU A 216 15.37 -9.88 42.78
N ILE A 217 14.87 -11.02 43.25
CA ILE A 217 14.10 -11.96 42.44
C ILE A 217 12.80 -11.28 41.94
N GLY A 218 12.09 -10.55 42.82
CA GLY A 218 10.84 -9.86 42.45
C GLY A 218 11.04 -8.87 41.30
N ILE A 219 12.08 -8.03 41.37
CA ILE A 219 12.34 -7.03 40.31
C ILE A 219 12.90 -7.66 39.04
N ALA A 220 13.70 -8.72 39.16
CA ALA A 220 14.19 -9.48 38.00
C ALA A 220 13.03 -10.14 37.25
N VAL A 221 12.08 -10.78 37.93
CA VAL A 221 10.87 -11.31 37.34
C VAL A 221 10.04 -10.21 36.68
N CYS A 222 9.90 -9.04 37.32
CA CYS A 222 9.20 -7.90 36.73
C CYS A 222 9.85 -7.43 35.43
N ILE A 223 11.18 -7.32 35.37
CA ILE A 223 11.93 -6.96 34.13
C ILE A 223 11.68 -8.01 33.02
N VAL A 224 11.72 -9.28 33.35
CA VAL A 224 11.45 -10.38 32.39
C VAL A 224 10.02 -10.28 31.88
N CYS A 225 9.03 -10.06 32.75
CA CYS A 225 7.63 -9.88 32.37
C CYS A 225 7.45 -8.67 31.43
N VAL A 226 8.09 -7.55 31.74
CA VAL A 226 8.07 -6.34 30.87
C VAL A 226 8.69 -6.63 29.51
N GLN A 227 9.82 -7.34 29.46
CA GLN A 227 10.47 -7.72 28.20
C GLN A 227 9.61 -8.66 27.37
N ILE A 228 8.99 -9.66 27.99
CA ILE A 228 8.06 -10.56 27.30
C ILE A 228 6.86 -9.77 26.76
N SER A 229 6.29 -8.85 27.56
CA SER A 229 5.18 -7.99 27.14
C SER A 229 5.57 -7.11 25.96
N LEU A 230 6.76 -6.48 26.01
CA LEU A 230 7.28 -5.70 24.90
C LEU A 230 7.41 -6.52 23.63
N GLN A 231 7.97 -7.74 23.72
CA GLN A 231 8.14 -8.62 22.57
C GLN A 231 6.80 -9.05 21.98
N MET A 232 5.82 -9.37 22.84
CA MET A 232 4.46 -9.71 22.38
C MET A 232 3.79 -8.53 21.66
N ILE A 233 3.81 -7.34 22.24
CA ILE A 233 3.21 -6.15 21.62
C ILE A 233 3.94 -5.79 20.31
N THR A 234 5.26 -5.91 20.27
CA THR A 234 6.07 -5.70 19.06
C THR A 234 5.70 -6.70 17.96
N SER A 235 5.50 -7.97 18.31
CA SER A 235 5.06 -9.02 17.37
C SER A 235 3.67 -8.70 16.78
N VAL A 236 2.72 -8.34 17.64
CA VAL A 236 1.37 -7.90 17.19
C VAL A 236 1.47 -6.68 16.29
N SER A 237 2.30 -5.71 16.66
CA SER A 237 2.56 -4.50 15.86
C SER A 237 3.17 -4.85 14.50
N GLY A 238 4.06 -5.84 14.45
CA GLY A 238 4.61 -6.40 13.21
C GLY A 238 3.57 -7.06 12.32
N MET A 239 2.66 -7.85 12.90
CA MET A 239 1.54 -8.46 12.18
C MET A 239 0.60 -7.42 11.58
N LEU A 240 0.29 -6.35 12.31
CA LEU A 240 -0.51 -5.23 11.81
C LEU A 240 0.17 -4.52 10.63
N SER A 241 1.49 -4.31 10.70
CA SER A 241 2.25 -3.74 9.60
C SER A 241 2.20 -4.61 8.35
N LYS A 242 2.39 -5.93 8.50
CA LYS A 242 2.31 -6.88 7.39
C LYS A 242 0.92 -6.96 6.80
N ARG A 243 -0.12 -6.84 7.60
CA ARG A 243 -1.50 -6.77 7.12
C ARG A 243 -1.73 -5.53 6.24
N ILE A 244 -1.28 -4.35 6.67
CA ILE A 244 -1.37 -3.11 5.88
C ILE A 244 -0.57 -3.24 4.59
N GLU A 245 0.66 -3.77 4.66
CA GLU A 245 1.52 -4.01 3.50
C GLU A 245 0.87 -4.94 2.47
N LEU A 246 0.27 -6.06 2.91
CA LEU A 246 -0.43 -7.01 2.04
C LEU A 246 -1.65 -6.38 1.37
N LYS A 247 -2.49 -5.65 2.11
CA LYS A 247 -3.66 -4.95 1.55
C LYS A 247 -3.22 -3.94 0.47
N THR A 248 -2.17 -3.17 0.77
CA THR A 248 -1.62 -2.20 -0.18
C THR A 248 -1.04 -2.89 -1.41
N SER A 249 -0.22 -3.92 -1.22
CA SER A 249 0.40 -4.65 -2.33
C SER A 249 -0.64 -5.26 -3.27
N LEU A 250 -1.68 -5.89 -2.72
CA LEU A 250 -2.78 -6.45 -3.52
C LEU A 250 -3.53 -5.35 -4.29
N GLY A 251 -3.87 -4.23 -3.62
CA GLY A 251 -4.54 -3.11 -4.26
C GLY A 251 -3.71 -2.49 -5.39
N VAL A 252 -2.42 -2.24 -5.13
CA VAL A 252 -1.50 -1.66 -6.12
C VAL A 252 -1.27 -2.61 -7.30
N GLN A 253 -1.05 -3.91 -7.05
CA GLN A 253 -0.86 -4.89 -8.12
C GLN A 253 -2.10 -5.01 -9.01
N ALA A 254 -3.29 -5.11 -8.41
CA ALA A 254 -4.54 -5.18 -9.15
C ALA A 254 -4.77 -3.92 -10.00
N SER A 255 -4.58 -2.74 -9.41
CA SER A 255 -4.77 -1.46 -10.11
C SER A 255 -3.74 -1.22 -11.21
N MET A 256 -2.49 -1.66 -11.00
CA MET A 256 -1.47 -1.61 -12.05
C MET A 256 -1.79 -2.55 -13.20
N MET A 257 -2.27 -3.77 -12.92
CA MET A 257 -2.68 -4.70 -13.97
C MET A 257 -3.86 -4.13 -14.77
N MET A 258 -4.88 -3.58 -14.11
CA MET A 258 -5.99 -2.90 -14.77
C MET A 258 -5.49 -1.75 -15.67
N ARG A 259 -4.56 -0.94 -15.15
CA ARG A 259 -3.96 0.16 -15.92
C ARG A 259 -3.20 -0.35 -17.15
N ILE A 260 -2.37 -1.39 -17.00
CA ILE A 260 -1.64 -2.00 -18.12
C ILE A 260 -2.62 -2.46 -19.19
N MET A 261 -3.69 -3.14 -18.82
CA MET A 261 -4.69 -3.64 -19.76
C MET A 261 -5.48 -2.53 -20.48
N SER A 262 -5.49 -1.32 -19.91
CA SER A 262 -6.16 -0.15 -20.51
C SER A 262 -5.23 0.76 -21.32
N LEU A 263 -3.92 0.43 -21.43
CA LEU A 263 -2.97 1.21 -22.21
C LEU A 263 -3.08 0.92 -23.72
N PRO A 264 -2.80 1.92 -24.59
CA PRO A 264 -2.84 1.75 -26.03
C PRO A 264 -1.79 0.76 -26.53
N THR A 265 -2.11 0.05 -27.62
CA THR A 265 -1.21 -0.92 -28.25
C THR A 265 0.13 -0.33 -28.66
N SER A 266 0.17 0.95 -29.00
CA SER A 266 1.39 1.70 -29.33
C SER A 266 2.40 1.75 -28.17
N PHE A 267 1.92 1.70 -26.92
CA PHE A 267 2.77 1.64 -25.74
C PHE A 267 3.56 0.34 -25.67
N PHE A 268 2.91 -0.80 -25.97
CA PHE A 268 3.52 -2.13 -25.87
C PHE A 268 4.60 -2.38 -26.93
N ARG A 269 4.53 -1.67 -28.07
CA ARG A 269 5.57 -1.77 -29.12
C ARG A 269 6.92 -1.20 -28.71
N LYS A 270 6.96 -0.33 -27.71
CA LYS A 270 8.19 0.36 -27.25
C LYS A 270 9.04 -0.47 -26.31
N TYR A 271 8.48 -1.49 -25.66
CA TYR A 271 9.13 -2.24 -24.59
C TYR A 271 9.02 -3.74 -24.80
N SER A 272 10.03 -4.48 -24.37
CA SER A 272 9.93 -5.94 -24.33
C SER A 272 9.01 -6.41 -23.20
N PRO A 273 8.40 -7.61 -23.30
CA PRO A 273 7.54 -8.14 -22.23
C PRO A 273 8.23 -8.26 -20.89
N GLY A 274 9.51 -8.60 -20.85
CA GLY A 274 10.31 -8.68 -19.62
C GLY A 274 10.54 -7.31 -18.98
N GLU A 275 10.81 -6.30 -19.81
CA GLU A 275 10.97 -4.93 -19.36
C GLU A 275 9.65 -4.36 -18.81
N LEU A 276 8.53 -4.62 -19.48
CA LEU A 276 7.20 -4.24 -18.99
C LEU A 276 6.90 -4.84 -17.61
N LYS A 277 7.19 -6.15 -17.45
CA LYS A 277 7.04 -6.81 -16.14
C LYS A 277 7.89 -6.16 -15.07
N SER A 278 9.18 -5.91 -15.34
CA SER A 278 10.11 -5.30 -14.38
C SER A 278 9.65 -3.89 -13.98
N ARG A 279 9.25 -3.08 -14.94
CA ARG A 279 8.73 -1.72 -14.71
C ARG A 279 7.41 -1.73 -13.92
N ALA A 280 6.49 -2.65 -14.21
CA ALA A 280 5.25 -2.80 -13.45
C ALA A 280 5.52 -3.21 -12.00
N MET A 281 6.46 -4.14 -11.78
CA MET A 281 6.86 -4.53 -10.44
C MET A 281 7.53 -3.38 -9.67
N SER A 282 8.27 -2.50 -10.35
CA SER A 282 8.90 -1.32 -9.72
C SER A 282 7.87 -0.37 -9.12
N VAL A 283 6.67 -0.23 -9.69
CA VAL A 283 5.59 0.58 -9.09
C VAL A 283 5.13 -0.02 -7.76
N ASN A 284 4.95 -1.35 -7.71
CA ASN A 284 4.57 -2.01 -6.47
C ASN A 284 5.66 -1.89 -5.40
N GLN A 285 6.92 -2.09 -5.76
CA GLN A 285 8.06 -1.90 -4.87
C GLN A 285 8.15 -0.46 -4.37
N LEU A 286 7.97 0.52 -5.26
CA LEU A 286 7.93 1.94 -4.91
C LEU A 286 6.88 2.23 -3.84
N CYS A 287 5.64 1.77 -4.04
CA CYS A 287 4.56 1.93 -3.06
C CYS A 287 4.89 1.23 -1.72
N ALA A 288 5.47 0.02 -1.76
CA ALA A 288 5.86 -0.72 -0.56
C ALA A 288 6.98 0.00 0.23
N VAL A 289 7.99 0.51 -0.45
CA VAL A 289 9.09 1.27 0.16
C VAL A 289 8.56 2.57 0.78
N MET A 290 7.72 3.32 0.05
CA MET A 290 7.13 4.56 0.54
C MET A 290 6.24 4.31 1.78
N LEU A 291 5.42 3.25 1.75
CA LEU A 291 4.61 2.83 2.90
C LEU A 291 5.51 2.44 4.09
N GLY A 292 6.57 1.68 3.84
CA GLY A 292 7.56 1.28 4.84
C GLY A 292 8.21 2.49 5.51
N ILE A 293 8.66 3.48 4.73
CA ILE A 293 9.23 4.72 5.26
C ILE A 293 8.23 5.44 6.16
N VAL A 294 7.01 5.66 5.69
CA VAL A 294 6.01 6.47 6.40
C VAL A 294 5.44 5.73 7.60
N MET A 295 4.95 4.51 7.40
CA MET A 295 4.15 3.80 8.42
C MET A 295 4.98 3.02 9.44
N THR A 296 6.18 2.57 9.08
CA THR A 296 6.98 1.78 10.01
C THR A 296 8.11 2.58 10.62
N THR A 297 9.01 3.10 9.81
CA THR A 297 10.27 3.66 10.30
C THR A 297 10.08 5.08 10.86
N SER A 298 9.42 5.98 10.11
CA SER A 298 9.21 7.36 10.59
C SER A 298 8.35 7.42 11.84
N LEU A 299 7.27 6.64 11.87
CA LEU A 299 6.37 6.61 13.02
C LEU A 299 7.04 5.99 14.26
N SER A 300 7.81 4.90 14.11
CA SER A 300 8.59 4.31 15.21
C SER A 300 9.62 5.28 15.76
N SER A 301 10.34 5.99 14.88
CA SER A 301 11.34 6.95 15.27
C SER A 301 10.72 8.16 16.02
N LEU A 302 9.57 8.64 15.54
CA LEU A 302 8.83 9.71 16.22
C LEU A 302 8.38 9.31 17.63
N MET A 303 7.86 8.09 17.78
CA MET A 303 7.47 7.56 19.09
C MET A 303 8.67 7.40 20.03
N SER A 304 9.84 7.07 19.49
CA SER A 304 11.06 6.94 20.29
C SER A 304 11.59 8.26 20.84
N LEU A 305 11.20 9.41 20.27
CA LEU A 305 11.51 10.72 20.86
C LEU A 305 10.88 10.91 22.25
N LEU A 306 9.83 10.16 22.58
CA LEU A 306 9.24 10.16 23.91
C LEU A 306 10.20 9.64 25.01
N TYR A 307 11.28 8.95 24.64
CA TYR A 307 12.33 8.56 25.60
C TYR A 307 13.28 9.72 25.98
N VAL A 308 13.38 10.77 25.16
CA VAL A 308 14.30 11.89 25.41
C VAL A 308 14.08 12.56 26.77
N PRO A 309 12.84 12.86 27.21
CA PRO A 309 12.61 13.43 28.55
C PRO A 309 13.16 12.57 29.70
N GLN A 310 13.25 11.26 29.52
CA GLN A 310 13.80 10.38 30.55
C GLN A 310 15.30 10.58 30.74
N ILE A 311 16.05 10.88 29.70
CA ILE A 311 17.49 11.20 29.75
C ILE A 311 17.70 12.42 30.65
N PHE A 312 16.91 13.48 30.48
CA PHE A 312 16.97 14.67 31.32
C PHE A 312 16.68 14.40 32.79
N ARG A 313 15.76 13.46 33.06
CA ARG A 313 15.35 13.11 34.42
C ARG A 313 16.39 12.28 35.17
N PHE A 314 17.11 11.40 34.49
CA PHE A 314 18.07 10.49 35.15
C PHE A 314 19.46 11.09 35.29
N ALA A 315 19.92 11.88 34.29
CA ALA A 315 21.31 12.34 34.23
C ALA A 315 21.44 13.72 33.56
N ARG A 316 21.07 14.77 34.26
CA ARG A 316 21.08 16.15 33.71
C ARG A 316 22.47 16.58 33.21
N MET A 317 23.55 16.17 33.89
CA MET A 317 24.93 16.48 33.48
C MET A 317 25.40 15.73 32.22
N LEU A 318 24.86 14.54 31.97
CA LEU A 318 25.22 13.74 30.80
C LEU A 318 24.43 14.07 29.54
N VAL A 319 23.44 14.97 29.62
CA VAL A 319 22.58 15.34 28.49
C VAL A 319 23.41 15.95 27.36
N ILE A 320 24.26 16.95 27.65
CA ILE A 320 25.07 17.62 26.63
C ILE A 320 26.06 16.64 26.00
N PRO A 321 26.87 15.86 26.76
CA PRO A 321 27.74 14.85 26.16
C PRO A 321 26.99 13.81 25.32
N SER A 322 25.82 13.34 25.81
CA SER A 322 25.04 12.35 25.06
C SER A 322 24.48 12.92 23.74
N LEU A 323 24.03 14.18 23.73
CA LEU A 323 23.59 14.86 22.51
C LEU A 323 24.73 15.03 21.49
N VAL A 324 25.93 15.39 21.95
CA VAL A 324 27.11 15.48 21.09
C VAL A 324 27.44 14.13 20.47
N ILE A 325 27.42 13.06 21.26
CA ILE A 325 27.67 11.71 20.76
C ILE A 325 26.59 11.27 19.75
N ILE A 326 25.31 11.55 20.06
CA ILE A 326 24.21 11.28 19.13
C ILE A 326 24.45 12.03 17.81
N LEU A 327 24.83 13.31 17.88
CA LEU A 327 25.11 14.11 16.69
C LEU A 327 26.25 13.52 15.84
N ILE A 328 27.36 13.12 16.50
CA ILE A 328 28.49 12.46 15.82
C ILE A 328 28.05 11.15 15.16
N THR A 329 27.28 10.34 15.88
CA THR A 329 26.79 9.06 15.35
C THR A 329 25.84 9.27 14.17
N VAL A 330 24.93 10.23 14.26
CA VAL A 330 24.01 10.60 13.18
C VAL A 330 24.78 11.15 11.96
N ALA A 331 25.76 12.02 12.19
CA ALA A 331 26.60 12.55 11.11
C ALA A 331 27.38 11.45 10.40
N PHE A 332 28.01 10.55 11.16
CA PHE A 332 28.70 9.38 10.58
C PHE A 332 27.74 8.47 9.82
N SER A 333 26.59 8.16 10.41
CA SER A 333 25.58 7.31 9.79
C SER A 333 25.03 7.93 8.51
N THR A 334 24.76 9.24 8.49
CA THR A 334 24.33 9.97 7.30
C THR A 334 25.39 9.94 6.20
N MET A 335 26.65 10.21 6.55
CA MET A 335 27.77 10.12 5.63
C MET A 335 27.89 8.71 5.03
N SER A 336 27.83 7.69 5.89
CA SER A 336 27.85 6.29 5.47
C SER A 336 26.71 5.94 4.53
N THR A 337 25.51 6.40 4.84
CA THR A 337 24.31 6.21 3.98
C THR A 337 24.52 6.85 2.60
N LEU A 338 25.05 8.08 2.52
CA LEU A 338 25.31 8.75 1.23
C LEU A 338 26.28 7.94 0.35
N VAL A 339 27.33 7.37 0.93
CA VAL A 339 28.28 6.50 0.22
C VAL A 339 27.57 5.22 -0.26
N GLN A 340 26.80 4.58 0.60
CA GLN A 340 26.03 3.37 0.27
C GLN A 340 25.02 3.62 -0.85
N VAL A 341 24.33 4.78 -0.84
CA VAL A 341 23.40 5.19 -1.90
C VAL A 341 24.08 5.23 -3.27
N GLY A 342 25.30 5.79 -3.34
CA GLY A 342 26.07 5.82 -4.58
C GLY A 342 26.38 4.41 -5.10
N LEU A 343 26.76 3.49 -4.20
CA LEU A 343 27.02 2.10 -4.57
C LEU A 343 25.75 1.37 -5.03
N ILE A 344 24.64 1.54 -4.30
CA ILE A 344 23.35 0.92 -4.65
C ILE A 344 22.90 1.34 -6.05
N ARG A 345 23.01 2.64 -6.39
CA ARG A 345 22.69 3.12 -7.73
C ARG A 345 23.52 2.43 -8.81
N LYS A 346 24.84 2.38 -8.61
CA LYS A 346 25.74 1.69 -9.54
C LYS A 346 25.36 0.22 -9.69
N ARG A 347 25.10 -0.46 -8.57
CA ARG A 347 24.70 -1.86 -8.55
C ARG A 347 23.37 -2.08 -9.30
N MET A 348 22.35 -1.27 -9.04
CA MET A 348 21.05 -1.39 -9.74
C MET A 348 21.20 -1.23 -11.26
N ASP A 349 22.09 -0.35 -11.75
CA ASP A 349 22.34 -0.18 -13.17
C ASP A 349 23.03 -1.42 -13.78
N VAL A 350 23.99 -2.00 -13.10
CA VAL A 350 24.68 -3.24 -13.53
C VAL A 350 23.72 -4.42 -13.50
N GLU A 351 22.94 -4.59 -12.43
CA GLU A 351 21.92 -5.64 -12.27
C GLU A 351 20.84 -5.56 -13.36
N ALA A 352 20.43 -4.34 -13.72
CA ALA A 352 19.46 -4.15 -14.82
C ALA A 352 20.03 -4.61 -16.17
N ARG A 353 21.31 -4.32 -16.45
CA ARG A 353 21.99 -4.77 -17.69
C ARG A 353 22.20 -6.28 -17.69
N GLU A 354 22.60 -6.86 -16.56
CA GLU A 354 22.77 -8.33 -16.41
C GLU A 354 21.42 -9.05 -16.61
N SER A 355 20.37 -8.57 -15.94
CA SER A 355 19.01 -9.14 -16.06
C SER A 355 18.47 -9.04 -17.49
N GLY A 356 18.72 -7.92 -18.19
CA GLY A 356 18.38 -7.74 -19.59
C GLY A 356 19.10 -8.74 -20.50
N MET A 357 20.39 -8.98 -20.24
CA MET A 357 21.19 -9.97 -20.97
C MET A 357 20.71 -11.41 -20.72
N SER A 358 20.44 -11.76 -19.47
CA SER A 358 19.87 -13.05 -19.06
C SER A 358 18.55 -13.31 -19.77
N TYR A 359 17.67 -12.33 -19.80
CA TYR A 359 16.40 -12.42 -20.53
C TYR A 359 16.60 -12.63 -22.04
N ALA A 360 17.51 -11.86 -22.66
CA ALA A 360 17.82 -11.98 -24.08
C ALA A 360 18.38 -13.35 -24.43
N MET A 361 19.25 -13.93 -23.56
CA MET A 361 19.78 -15.28 -23.74
C MET A 361 18.71 -16.36 -23.65
N ILE A 362 17.81 -16.27 -22.65
CA ILE A 362 16.73 -17.24 -22.48
C ILE A 362 15.74 -17.16 -23.65
N SER A 363 15.33 -15.95 -24.04
CA SER A 363 14.41 -15.74 -25.16
C SER A 363 15.00 -16.11 -26.52
N GLY A 364 16.31 -15.94 -26.68
CA GLY A 364 17.05 -16.25 -27.91
C GLY A 364 17.74 -17.61 -27.92
N VAL A 365 17.47 -18.49 -26.94
CA VAL A 365 18.24 -19.75 -26.75
C VAL A 365 18.28 -20.63 -28.00
N GLN A 366 17.19 -20.70 -28.77
CA GLN A 366 17.14 -21.47 -30.02
C GLN A 366 18.12 -20.92 -31.07
N LYS A 367 18.17 -19.58 -31.25
CA LYS A 367 19.10 -18.92 -32.18
C LYS A 367 20.54 -19.10 -31.73
N ILE A 368 20.81 -18.99 -30.40
CA ILE A 368 22.14 -19.20 -29.84
C ILE A 368 22.63 -20.63 -30.10
N LYS A 369 21.77 -21.62 -29.87
CA LYS A 369 22.10 -23.05 -30.16
C LYS A 369 22.32 -23.33 -31.62
N LEU A 370 21.44 -22.81 -32.50
CA LEU A 370 21.61 -22.97 -33.93
C LEU A 370 22.92 -22.33 -34.46
N ALA A 371 23.35 -21.26 -33.86
CA ALA A 371 24.60 -20.56 -34.23
C ALA A 371 25.86 -21.11 -33.50
N GLY A 372 25.71 -22.13 -32.63
CA GLY A 372 26.85 -22.65 -31.79
C GLY A 372 27.55 -21.58 -30.95
N ALA A 373 26.78 -20.54 -30.51
CA ALA A 373 27.33 -19.35 -29.89
C ALA A 373 27.28 -19.37 -28.35
N GLU A 374 26.97 -20.53 -27.75
CA GLU A 374 26.75 -20.66 -26.29
C GLU A 374 27.91 -20.12 -25.45
N LYS A 375 29.13 -20.54 -25.79
CA LYS A 375 30.35 -20.12 -25.04
C LYS A 375 30.55 -18.62 -25.12
N ARG A 376 30.32 -18.00 -26.29
CA ARG A 376 30.48 -16.55 -26.47
C ARG A 376 29.43 -15.76 -25.71
N MET A 377 28.17 -16.23 -25.74
CA MET A 377 27.09 -15.59 -25.01
C MET A 377 27.28 -15.72 -23.50
N PHE A 378 27.70 -16.90 -23.04
CA PHE A 378 28.02 -17.12 -21.62
C PHE A 378 29.16 -16.22 -21.15
N ALA A 379 30.26 -16.10 -21.92
CA ALA A 379 31.35 -15.20 -21.56
C ALA A 379 30.88 -13.75 -21.43
N ARG A 380 30.05 -13.27 -22.36
CA ARG A 380 29.50 -11.91 -22.30
C ARG A 380 28.57 -11.68 -21.11
N TRP A 381 27.79 -12.68 -20.74
CA TRP A 381 26.96 -12.63 -19.55
C TRP A 381 27.83 -12.65 -18.28
N LEU A 382 28.88 -13.50 -18.26
CA LEU A 382 29.78 -13.60 -17.14
C LEU A 382 30.52 -12.30 -16.86
N ASP A 383 30.88 -11.52 -17.90
CA ASP A 383 31.51 -10.19 -17.73
C ASP A 383 30.56 -9.24 -16.95
N LEU A 384 29.26 -9.19 -17.30
CA LEU A 384 28.28 -8.38 -16.57
C LEU A 384 28.02 -8.92 -15.16
N TYR A 385 27.91 -10.23 -15.02
CA TYR A 385 27.74 -10.87 -13.72
C TYR A 385 28.92 -10.62 -12.79
N SER A 386 30.13 -10.66 -13.33
CA SER A 386 31.36 -10.40 -12.52
C SER A 386 31.41 -8.96 -12.02
N GLU A 387 30.89 -7.98 -12.80
CA GLU A 387 30.80 -6.60 -12.37
C GLU A 387 29.79 -6.45 -11.22
N ASP A 388 28.60 -7.09 -11.29
CA ASP A 388 27.61 -7.10 -10.19
C ASP A 388 28.16 -7.84 -8.96
N ALA A 389 28.78 -9.00 -9.17
CA ALA A 389 29.40 -9.78 -8.11
C ALA A 389 30.49 -8.99 -7.38
N ALA A 390 31.33 -8.25 -8.11
CA ALA A 390 32.36 -7.39 -7.52
C ALA A 390 31.74 -6.31 -6.63
N LEU A 391 30.67 -5.64 -7.07
CA LEU A 391 29.98 -4.64 -6.25
C LEU A 391 29.31 -5.23 -5.01
N THR A 392 28.89 -6.50 -5.07
CA THR A 392 28.22 -7.21 -3.99
C THR A 392 29.19 -7.80 -2.97
N TYR A 393 30.20 -8.52 -3.43
CA TYR A 393 31.11 -9.30 -2.57
C TYR A 393 32.39 -8.57 -2.27
N ASP A 394 32.78 -7.60 -3.09
CA ASP A 394 33.97 -6.77 -2.90
C ASP A 394 33.68 -5.26 -2.94
N PRO A 395 32.72 -4.77 -2.09
CA PRO A 395 32.41 -3.35 -2.04
C PRO A 395 33.63 -2.53 -1.57
N PRO A 396 33.63 -1.20 -1.79
CA PRO A 396 34.68 -0.30 -1.33
C PRO A 396 35.02 -0.49 0.15
N LEU A 397 36.30 -0.36 0.50
CA LEU A 397 36.82 -0.61 1.85
C LEU A 397 36.04 0.10 2.94
N PHE A 398 35.60 1.35 2.67
CA PHE A 398 34.78 2.12 3.61
C PHE A 398 33.49 1.36 4.01
N ILE A 399 32.79 0.71 3.06
CA ILE A 399 31.57 -0.04 3.35
C ILE A 399 31.87 -1.32 4.13
N LYS A 400 32.96 -2.01 3.81
CA LYS A 400 33.41 -3.21 4.55
C LYS A 400 33.69 -2.92 6.02
N ILE A 401 34.35 -1.80 6.31
CA ILE A 401 34.73 -1.43 7.67
C ILE A 401 33.65 -0.60 8.39
N ASN A 402 32.54 -0.21 7.71
CA ASN A 402 31.53 0.64 8.27
C ASN A 402 30.94 0.11 9.59
N THR A 403 30.68 -1.21 9.65
CA THR A 403 30.17 -1.85 10.87
C THR A 403 31.17 -1.79 12.00
N VAL A 404 32.47 -1.98 11.67
CA VAL A 404 33.56 -1.90 12.65
C VAL A 404 33.66 -0.48 13.20
N ILE A 405 33.64 0.54 12.34
CA ILE A 405 33.68 1.94 12.76
C ILE A 405 32.45 2.28 13.61
N SER A 406 31.25 1.88 13.21
CA SER A 406 30.00 2.09 13.99
C SER A 406 30.11 1.46 15.38
N THR A 407 30.61 0.24 15.47
CA THR A 407 30.86 -0.45 16.75
C THR A 407 31.91 0.28 17.59
N ALA A 408 33.02 0.72 16.99
CA ALA A 408 34.02 1.50 17.66
C ALA A 408 33.49 2.82 18.22
N ILE A 409 32.69 3.56 17.42
CA ILE A 409 32.02 4.78 17.89
C ILE A 409 31.10 4.47 19.09
N SER A 410 30.36 3.38 19.05
CA SER A 410 29.46 2.98 20.15
C SER A 410 30.23 2.63 21.41
N LEU A 411 31.34 1.89 21.29
CA LEU A 411 32.22 1.54 22.44
C LEU A 411 32.88 2.78 23.04
N ILE A 412 33.49 3.63 22.21
CA ILE A 412 34.11 4.89 22.66
C ILE A 412 33.08 5.76 23.35
N SER A 413 31.87 5.86 22.78
CA SER A 413 30.75 6.61 23.37
C SER A 413 30.39 6.10 24.76
N THR A 414 30.32 4.80 24.94
CA THR A 414 30.03 4.16 26.23
C THR A 414 31.12 4.48 27.26
N ILE A 415 32.39 4.37 26.85
CA ILE A 415 33.57 4.67 27.71
C ILE A 415 33.56 6.15 28.12
N VAL A 416 33.33 7.07 27.18
CA VAL A 416 33.27 8.51 27.42
C VAL A 416 32.16 8.86 28.40
N LEU A 417 30.94 8.33 28.17
CA LEU A 417 29.79 8.56 29.06
C LEU A 417 30.05 7.98 30.45
N TYR A 418 30.69 6.81 30.55
CA TYR A 418 31.08 6.23 31.84
C TYR A 418 32.10 7.09 32.60
N PHE A 419 33.16 7.55 31.91
CA PHE A 419 34.16 8.43 32.49
C PHE A 419 33.54 9.74 32.98
N LEU A 420 32.69 10.37 32.21
CA LEU A 420 31.98 11.60 32.58
C LEU A 420 31.03 11.38 33.75
N ALA A 421 30.35 10.21 33.80
CA ALA A 421 29.47 9.84 34.92
C ALA A 421 30.25 9.77 36.27
N ILE A 422 31.43 9.11 36.23
CA ILE A 422 32.30 9.04 37.41
C ILE A 422 32.76 10.43 37.83
N LYS A 423 33.25 11.25 36.88
CA LYS A 423 33.69 12.64 37.18
C LYS A 423 32.58 13.53 37.72
N SER A 424 31.33 13.26 37.33
CA SER A 424 30.17 14.02 37.82
C SER A 424 29.68 13.57 39.21
N GLY A 425 30.27 12.54 39.83
CA GLY A 425 29.81 11.97 41.09
C GLY A 425 28.41 11.36 41.06
N MET A 426 27.97 10.92 39.87
CA MET A 426 26.65 10.35 39.69
C MET A 426 26.51 9.01 40.38
N ASP A 427 25.35 8.77 41.00
CA ASP A 427 24.98 7.47 41.54
C ASP A 427 24.88 6.39 40.44
N GLN A 428 25.42 5.20 40.75
CA GLN A 428 25.48 4.05 39.83
C GLN A 428 24.09 3.70 39.28
N SER A 429 23.05 3.75 40.11
CA SER A 429 21.67 3.41 39.70
C SER A 429 21.13 4.39 38.67
N SER A 430 21.42 5.68 38.86
CA SER A 430 21.02 6.73 37.91
C SER A 430 21.76 6.63 36.57
N TYR A 431 23.05 6.24 36.61
CA TYR A 431 23.85 5.98 35.40
C TYR A 431 23.29 4.78 34.60
N MET A 432 22.97 3.68 35.28
CA MET A 432 22.41 2.49 34.59
C MET A 432 21.04 2.78 33.98
N ALA A 433 20.19 3.54 34.66
CA ALA A 433 18.91 3.99 34.12
C ALA A 433 19.09 4.93 32.91
N PHE A 434 20.08 5.84 32.99
CA PHE A 434 20.43 6.72 31.88
C PHE A 434 20.91 5.90 30.66
N MET A 435 21.82 4.94 30.85
CA MET A 435 22.32 4.10 29.76
C MET A 435 21.21 3.29 29.10
N SER A 436 20.26 2.77 29.87
CA SER A 436 19.08 2.08 29.35
C SER A 436 18.22 3.02 28.49
N ALA A 437 17.93 4.24 28.95
CA ALA A 437 17.17 5.24 28.18
C ALA A 437 17.96 5.73 26.95
N TYR A 438 19.26 5.96 27.10
CA TYR A 438 20.15 6.36 26.02
C TYR A 438 20.19 5.31 24.89
N GLY A 439 20.26 4.03 25.24
CA GLY A 439 20.22 2.93 24.28
C GLY A 439 18.92 2.92 23.44
N LEU A 440 17.77 3.21 24.05
CA LEU A 440 16.50 3.31 23.33
C LEU A 440 16.49 4.48 22.33
N VAL A 441 17.04 5.64 22.75
CA VAL A 441 17.14 6.82 21.87
C VAL A 441 18.14 6.58 20.75
N MET A 442 19.30 6.00 21.04
CA MET A 442 20.28 5.64 20.01
C MET A 442 19.72 4.65 18.99
N GLY A 443 18.96 3.64 19.44
CA GLY A 443 18.27 2.70 18.55
C GLY A 443 17.32 3.42 17.59
N ALA A 444 16.60 4.44 18.06
CA ALA A 444 15.72 5.26 17.24
C ALA A 444 16.48 6.03 16.15
N PHE A 445 17.56 6.70 16.50
CA PHE A 445 18.38 7.45 15.55
C PHE A 445 19.05 6.53 14.53
N THR A 446 19.49 5.35 14.95
CA THR A 446 20.05 4.35 14.03
C THR A 446 18.99 3.85 13.04
N ALA A 447 17.74 3.63 13.50
CA ALA A 447 16.64 3.28 12.63
C ALA A 447 16.31 4.39 11.61
N MET A 448 16.38 5.68 12.01
CA MET A 448 16.19 6.82 11.10
C MET A 448 17.22 6.85 9.96
N SER A 449 18.45 6.45 10.22
CA SER A 449 19.49 6.36 9.17
C SER A 449 19.12 5.33 8.10
N GLY A 450 18.45 4.24 8.48
CA GLY A 450 17.89 3.27 7.53
C GLY A 450 16.82 3.84 6.61
N VAL A 451 16.05 4.87 7.07
CA VAL A 451 15.08 5.58 6.21
C VAL A 451 15.75 6.27 5.05
N ALA A 452 16.89 6.94 5.30
CA ALA A 452 17.61 7.64 4.25
C ALA A 452 18.10 6.67 3.15
N LEU A 453 18.53 5.45 3.55
CA LEU A 453 18.91 4.40 2.62
C LEU A 453 17.71 3.90 1.78
N GLN A 454 16.56 3.67 2.42
CA GLN A 454 15.32 3.30 1.71
C GLN A 454 14.83 4.42 0.79
N ALA A 455 14.88 5.67 1.25
CA ALA A 455 14.50 6.83 0.45
C ALA A 455 15.37 7.01 -0.79
N ALA A 456 16.64 6.63 -0.73
CA ALA A 456 17.53 6.66 -1.87
C ALA A 456 17.14 5.71 -3.01
N GLN A 457 16.46 4.60 -2.69
CA GLN A 457 15.96 3.65 -3.67
C GLN A 457 14.71 4.17 -4.41
N VAL A 458 14.01 5.16 -3.84
CA VAL A 458 12.77 5.71 -4.42
C VAL A 458 13.02 6.31 -5.80
N LYS A 459 14.11 7.07 -5.99
CA LYS A 459 14.40 7.73 -7.26
C LYS A 459 14.63 6.75 -8.42
N PRO A 460 15.50 5.74 -8.32
CA PRO A 460 15.66 4.74 -9.38
C PRO A 460 14.38 3.95 -9.67
N MET A 461 13.63 3.56 -8.63
CA MET A 461 12.36 2.88 -8.81
C MET A 461 11.33 3.76 -9.52
N LEU A 462 11.33 5.08 -9.23
CA LEU A 462 10.46 6.03 -9.90
C LEU A 462 10.83 6.18 -11.38
N GLU A 463 12.11 6.29 -11.72
CA GLU A 463 12.60 6.35 -13.10
C GLU A 463 12.21 5.09 -13.90
N MET A 464 12.26 3.90 -13.28
CA MET A 464 11.78 2.67 -13.89
C MET A 464 10.25 2.64 -14.06
N ALA A 465 9.51 3.21 -13.12
CA ALA A 465 8.04 3.26 -13.14
C ALA A 465 7.50 4.36 -14.05
N GLU A 466 8.29 5.40 -14.34
CA GLU A 466 7.88 6.63 -15.05
C GLU A 466 7.13 6.38 -16.37
N PRO A 467 7.53 5.45 -17.26
CA PRO A 467 6.79 5.19 -18.48
C PRO A 467 5.35 4.77 -18.26
N PHE A 468 5.08 3.95 -17.23
CA PHE A 468 3.72 3.56 -16.85
C PHE A 468 2.93 4.70 -16.20
N LEU A 469 3.62 5.54 -15.43
CA LEU A 469 2.98 6.66 -14.75
C LEU A 469 2.56 7.76 -15.72
N ASN A 470 3.39 8.00 -16.75
CA ASN A 470 3.15 9.02 -17.77
C ASN A 470 2.22 8.55 -18.90
N ALA A 471 2.05 7.23 -19.09
CA ALA A 471 1.14 6.69 -20.09
C ALA A 471 -0.31 6.96 -19.69
N VAL A 472 -1.09 7.50 -20.62
CA VAL A 472 -2.53 7.77 -20.42
C VAL A 472 -3.30 6.56 -20.96
N PRO A 473 -4.23 5.97 -20.18
CA PRO A 473 -5.11 4.90 -20.65
C PRO A 473 -5.99 5.31 -21.83
N GLU A 474 -6.39 4.34 -22.65
CA GLU A 474 -7.34 4.57 -23.75
C GLU A 474 -8.73 4.92 -23.22
N THR A 475 -9.16 4.29 -22.12
CA THR A 475 -10.39 4.63 -21.42
C THR A 475 -10.19 5.89 -20.58
N SER A 476 -11.08 6.86 -20.72
CA SER A 476 -11.09 8.05 -19.86
C SER A 476 -12.51 8.40 -19.49
N GLU A 477 -12.70 9.04 -18.34
CA GLU A 477 -14.01 9.52 -17.87
C GLU A 477 -14.69 10.50 -18.86
N ALA A 478 -13.89 11.12 -19.74
CA ALA A 478 -14.38 12.06 -20.73
C ALA A 478 -14.87 11.40 -22.04
N LYS A 479 -14.65 10.09 -22.21
CA LYS A 479 -15.12 9.34 -23.39
C LYS A 479 -16.48 8.74 -23.13
N GLU A 480 -17.40 8.93 -24.07
CA GLU A 480 -18.71 8.29 -24.06
C GLU A 480 -18.59 6.84 -24.51
N ILE A 481 -19.35 5.97 -23.88
CA ILE A 481 -19.48 4.58 -24.29
C ILE A 481 -20.61 4.53 -25.31
N VAL A 482 -20.28 4.21 -26.54
CA VAL A 482 -21.29 4.04 -27.61
C VAL A 482 -21.89 2.65 -27.45
N THR A 483 -23.20 2.58 -27.19
CA THR A 483 -23.95 1.33 -27.01
C THR A 483 -24.69 0.90 -28.27
N ASP A 484 -25.16 1.87 -29.06
CA ASP A 484 -25.89 1.62 -30.31
C ASP A 484 -25.12 2.16 -31.50
N ILE A 485 -24.68 1.26 -32.39
CA ILE A 485 -23.98 1.60 -33.62
C ILE A 485 -24.95 1.36 -34.79
N THR A 486 -25.40 2.43 -35.42
CA THR A 486 -26.27 2.36 -36.60
C THR A 486 -25.54 1.90 -37.89
N GLY A 487 -24.23 1.77 -37.81
CA GLY A 487 -23.39 1.32 -38.94
C GLY A 487 -23.04 2.44 -39.95
N ALA A 488 -23.53 3.67 -39.75
CA ALA A 488 -23.10 4.81 -40.55
C ALA A 488 -21.69 5.27 -40.12
N VAL A 489 -20.76 5.35 -41.07
CA VAL A 489 -19.39 5.83 -40.84
C VAL A 489 -19.14 7.00 -41.75
N GLU A 490 -18.83 8.16 -41.18
CA GLU A 490 -18.44 9.38 -41.87
C GLU A 490 -17.00 9.73 -41.51
N LEU A 491 -16.16 9.92 -42.51
CA LEU A 491 -14.77 10.32 -42.36
C LEU A 491 -14.62 11.72 -42.98
N ASP A 492 -14.38 12.72 -42.15
CA ASP A 492 -14.16 14.09 -42.59
C ASP A 492 -12.75 14.54 -42.22
N HIS A 493 -11.95 14.95 -43.20
CA HIS A 493 -10.60 15.50 -43.06
C HIS A 493 -9.67 14.66 -42.15
N VAL A 494 -9.75 13.34 -42.21
CA VAL A 494 -8.94 12.43 -41.40
C VAL A 494 -7.54 12.34 -41.98
N SER A 495 -6.54 12.71 -41.17
CA SER A 495 -5.14 12.46 -41.45
C SER A 495 -4.54 11.51 -40.42
N PHE A 496 -3.73 10.56 -40.85
CA PHE A 496 -3.14 9.54 -40.00
C PHE A 496 -1.65 9.35 -40.26
N ARG A 497 -0.88 9.23 -39.17
CA ARG A 497 0.53 8.80 -39.17
C ARG A 497 0.80 7.88 -37.96
N TYR A 498 1.74 6.95 -38.10
CA TYR A 498 2.09 6.02 -37.00
C TYR A 498 2.93 6.65 -35.90
N SER A 499 3.73 7.66 -36.21
CA SER A 499 4.49 8.46 -35.25
C SER A 499 4.71 9.85 -35.80
N ASP A 500 5.05 10.80 -34.92
CA ASP A 500 5.27 12.21 -35.29
C ASP A 500 6.38 12.40 -36.31
N ASP A 501 7.34 11.46 -36.37
CA ASP A 501 8.49 11.48 -37.30
C ASP A 501 8.21 10.74 -38.63
N THR A 502 7.03 10.16 -38.83
CA THR A 502 6.67 9.44 -40.07
C THR A 502 5.81 10.30 -40.98
N PRO A 503 5.92 10.15 -42.31
CA PRO A 503 5.04 10.83 -43.23
C PRO A 503 3.57 10.47 -42.99
N LEU A 504 2.69 11.40 -43.36
CA LEU A 504 1.25 11.14 -43.36
C LEU A 504 0.95 9.98 -44.32
N ILE A 505 0.14 9.05 -43.87
CA ILE A 505 -0.30 7.89 -44.65
C ILE A 505 -1.71 8.13 -45.19
N LEU A 506 -2.51 8.92 -44.47
CA LEU A 506 -3.83 9.40 -44.86
C LEU A 506 -3.87 10.91 -44.66
#